data_4736e38ab572c2d05b224eb22fd7a35c
#
_entry.id   4736e38ab572c2d05b224eb22fd7a35c
#
_cell.length_a   1.000
_cell.length_b   1.000
_cell.length_c   1.000
_cell.angle_alpha   90.00
_cell.angle_beta   90.00
_cell.angle_gamma   90.00
#
_symmetry.space_group_name_H-M   'P 1'
#
loop_
_entity.id
_entity.type
_entity.pdbx_description
1 polymer ?
#
loop_
_entity_poly.entity_id
_entity_poly.type
_entity_poly.pdbx_seq_one_letter_code
_entity_poly.pdbx_strand_id
1 'polypeptide(L)'
;DILGEFLKKMVDSPPDNLTVFHRAITSQAAKHEASYYTVLTLNVSDSARSDSVNVLKVTLSAKLYHVGTAQFLKEEKSLQRKKYKNNEDTFNMLSQVLGVSAKQLSNDLAEGLIAELQAYVEEGMPLLLRLQGGTSRQKSRFRKMLKSLDQVTRLEDTRRNQQELFIRVYGEDGNLKE
;
A
#
# COMPACT_ATOMS: atom_id res chain seq x y z
N ASP A 1 11.59 7.34 -22.56
CA ASP A 1 10.79 7.47 -21.33
C ASP A 1 11.28 6.46 -20.29
N ILE A 2 12.05 6.96 -19.30
CA ILE A 2 12.72 6.13 -18.27
C ILE A 2 11.71 5.29 -17.48
N LEU A 3 10.51 5.82 -17.25
CA LEU A 3 9.45 5.09 -16.55
C LEU A 3 8.91 3.93 -17.40
N GLY A 4 8.74 4.14 -18.70
CA GLY A 4 8.30 3.10 -19.63
C GLY A 4 9.30 1.96 -19.77
N GLU A 5 10.60 2.28 -19.85
CA GLU A 5 11.65 1.25 -19.86
C GLU A 5 11.75 0.50 -18.53
N PHE A 6 11.60 1.21 -17.41
CA PHE A 6 11.57 0.60 -16.09
C PHE A 6 10.39 -0.36 -15.93
N LEU A 7 9.18 0.09 -16.30
CA LEU A 7 7.97 -0.74 -16.25
C LEU A 7 8.08 -1.95 -17.18
N LYS A 8 8.65 -1.79 -18.38
CA LYS A 8 8.89 -2.90 -19.31
C LYS A 8 9.82 -3.95 -18.70
N LYS A 9 10.95 -3.53 -18.12
CA LYS A 9 11.88 -4.45 -17.42
C LYS A 9 11.22 -5.18 -16.25
N MET A 10 10.29 -4.52 -15.55
CA MET A 10 9.57 -5.12 -14.43
C MET A 10 8.53 -6.15 -14.87
N VAL A 11 7.91 -5.95 -16.05
CA VAL A 11 6.97 -6.92 -16.65
C VAL A 11 7.72 -8.12 -17.20
N ASP A 12 8.84 -7.89 -17.90
CA ASP A 12 9.64 -8.95 -18.55
C ASP A 12 10.45 -9.79 -17.54
N SER A 13 10.80 -9.20 -16.40
CA SER A 13 11.55 -9.86 -15.32
C SER A 13 11.14 -9.28 -13.98
N PRO A 14 9.98 -9.70 -13.44
CA PRO A 14 9.54 -9.23 -12.13
C PRO A 14 10.58 -9.64 -11.09
N PRO A 15 11.03 -8.75 -10.22
CA PRO A 15 12.00 -9.08 -9.20
C PRO A 15 11.42 -10.13 -8.25
N ASP A 16 12.15 -11.20 -8.02
CA ASP A 16 11.79 -12.27 -7.08
C ASP A 16 11.62 -11.78 -5.63
N ASN A 17 12.09 -10.55 -5.37
CA ASN A 17 12.07 -9.95 -4.05
C ASN A 17 11.27 -8.65 -4.04
N LEU A 18 10.09 -8.68 -3.39
CA LEU A 18 9.23 -7.52 -3.15
C LEU A 18 9.98 -6.31 -2.55
N THR A 19 11.04 -6.53 -1.79
CA THR A 19 11.85 -5.45 -1.20
C THR A 19 12.63 -4.69 -2.27
N VAL A 20 13.18 -5.39 -3.26
CA VAL A 20 13.89 -4.79 -4.40
C VAL A 20 12.92 -3.98 -5.25
N PHE A 21 11.74 -4.55 -5.52
CA PHE A 21 10.65 -3.88 -6.22
C PHE A 21 10.24 -2.57 -5.54
N HIS A 22 9.97 -2.61 -4.25
CA HIS A 22 9.58 -1.41 -3.49
C HIS A 22 10.68 -0.35 -3.46
N ARG A 23 11.96 -0.75 -3.32
CA ARG A 23 13.08 0.20 -3.39
C ARG A 23 13.16 0.92 -4.74
N ALA A 24 13.01 0.18 -5.82
CA ALA A 24 13.07 0.74 -7.17
C ALA A 24 11.94 1.74 -7.40
N ILE A 25 10.69 1.39 -7.03
CA ILE A 25 9.54 2.28 -7.15
C ILE A 25 9.72 3.52 -6.26
N THR A 26 10.11 3.35 -5.00
CA THR A 26 10.34 4.47 -4.08
C THR A 26 11.39 5.42 -4.61
N SER A 27 12.50 4.90 -5.17
CA SER A 27 13.54 5.71 -5.80
C SER A 27 13.02 6.51 -7.00
N GLN A 28 12.19 5.91 -7.84
CA GLN A 28 11.58 6.61 -8.98
C GLN A 28 10.55 7.64 -8.54
N ALA A 29 9.68 7.29 -7.61
CA ALA A 29 8.69 8.21 -7.06
C ALA A 29 9.36 9.44 -6.43
N ALA A 30 10.46 9.26 -5.69
CA ALA A 30 11.24 10.35 -5.12
C ALA A 30 11.85 11.27 -6.20
N LYS A 31 12.34 10.74 -7.33
CA LYS A 31 12.85 11.54 -8.45
C LYS A 31 11.78 12.40 -9.11
N HIS A 32 10.51 12.00 -9.00
CA HIS A 32 9.37 12.76 -9.51
C HIS A 32 8.69 13.60 -8.42
N GLU A 33 9.36 13.78 -7.26
CA GLU A 33 8.85 14.57 -6.12
C GLU A 33 7.48 14.07 -5.60
N ALA A 34 7.18 12.80 -5.86
CA ALA A 34 5.94 12.20 -5.38
C ALA A 34 6.04 11.91 -3.88
N SER A 35 5.03 12.30 -3.11
CA SER A 35 4.94 11.99 -1.68
C SER A 35 4.39 10.58 -1.42
N TYR A 36 3.60 10.07 -2.36
CA TYR A 36 2.94 8.76 -2.26
C TYR A 36 3.03 8.00 -3.57
N TYR A 37 2.97 6.67 -3.49
CA TYR A 37 2.80 5.81 -4.66
C TYR A 37 1.82 4.68 -4.36
N THR A 38 1.16 4.19 -5.40
CA THR A 38 0.20 3.09 -5.30
C THR A 38 0.67 1.90 -6.14
N VAL A 39 0.64 0.72 -5.54
CA VAL A 39 0.86 -0.55 -6.24
C VAL A 39 -0.49 -1.18 -6.53
N LEU A 40 -0.81 -1.35 -7.80
CA LEU A 40 -2.02 -2.02 -8.26
C LEU A 40 -1.72 -3.48 -8.57
N THR A 41 -2.58 -4.38 -8.10
CA THR A 41 -2.53 -5.81 -8.44
C THR A 41 -3.86 -6.23 -9.01
N LEU A 42 -3.84 -6.76 -10.23
CA LEU A 42 -5.00 -7.29 -10.93
C LEU A 42 -4.94 -8.82 -10.94
N ASN A 43 -6.01 -9.45 -10.43
CA ASN A 43 -6.22 -10.87 -10.57
C ASN A 43 -7.53 -11.10 -11.33
N VAL A 44 -7.42 -11.81 -12.45
CA VAL A 44 -8.56 -12.18 -13.28
C VAL A 44 -8.66 -13.70 -13.28
N SER A 45 -9.84 -14.22 -12.97
CA SER A 45 -10.13 -15.65 -13.10
C SER A 45 -11.47 -15.84 -13.81
N ASP A 46 -11.50 -16.83 -14.66
CA ASP A 46 -12.69 -17.24 -15.38
C ASP A 46 -13.05 -18.67 -15.02
N SER A 47 -14.33 -18.94 -14.80
CA SER A 47 -14.82 -20.26 -14.44
C SER A 47 -16.13 -20.57 -15.15
N ALA A 48 -16.18 -21.68 -15.86
CA ALA A 48 -17.40 -22.23 -16.42
C ALA A 48 -18.32 -22.71 -15.29
N ARG A 49 -19.58 -22.30 -15.30
CA ARG A 49 -20.62 -22.79 -14.38
C ARG A 49 -21.54 -23.81 -15.03
N SER A 50 -21.75 -23.69 -16.34
CA SER A 50 -22.55 -24.59 -17.17
C SER A 50 -22.10 -24.46 -18.62
N ASP A 51 -22.56 -25.29 -19.51
CA ASP A 51 -22.17 -25.30 -20.92
C ASP A 51 -22.38 -23.98 -21.67
N SER A 52 -23.17 -23.06 -21.11
CA SER A 52 -23.50 -21.78 -21.74
C SER A 52 -23.21 -20.53 -20.90
N VAL A 53 -22.83 -20.68 -19.63
CA VAL A 53 -22.63 -19.54 -18.73
C VAL A 53 -21.27 -19.63 -18.00
N ASN A 54 -20.45 -18.62 -18.19
CA ASN A 54 -19.20 -18.41 -17.50
C ASN A 54 -19.33 -17.33 -16.42
N VAL A 55 -18.40 -17.30 -15.49
CA VAL A 55 -18.28 -16.27 -14.46
C VAL A 55 -16.90 -15.67 -14.51
N LEU A 56 -16.82 -14.43 -14.95
CA LEU A 56 -15.62 -13.61 -14.85
C LEU A 56 -15.54 -13.05 -13.42
N LYS A 57 -14.46 -13.35 -12.73
CA LYS A 57 -14.13 -12.78 -11.42
C LYS A 57 -12.89 -11.90 -11.57
N VAL A 58 -13.04 -10.62 -11.24
CA VAL A 58 -11.97 -9.63 -11.30
C VAL A 58 -11.74 -9.10 -9.88
N THR A 59 -10.51 -9.22 -9.41
CA THR A 59 -10.07 -8.63 -8.15
C THR A 59 -9.01 -7.60 -8.46
N LEU A 60 -9.29 -6.35 -8.17
CA LEU A 60 -8.33 -5.25 -8.24
C LEU A 60 -8.00 -4.84 -6.81
N SER A 61 -6.73 -4.86 -6.43
CA SER A 61 -6.26 -4.34 -5.15
C SER A 61 -5.28 -3.20 -5.37
N ALA A 62 -5.33 -2.23 -4.48
CA ALA A 62 -4.46 -1.07 -4.49
C ALA A 62 -3.82 -0.91 -3.10
N LYS A 63 -2.50 -0.82 -3.07
CA LYS A 63 -1.71 -0.60 -1.86
C LYS A 63 -1.03 0.75 -1.93
N LEU A 64 -1.38 1.63 -1.01
CA LEU A 64 -0.82 2.97 -0.90
C LEU A 64 0.40 2.97 0.03
N TYR A 65 1.47 3.65 -0.40
CA TYR A 65 2.72 3.78 0.34
C TYR A 65 3.18 5.23 0.37
N HIS A 66 3.80 5.62 1.48
CA HIS A 66 4.50 6.90 1.59
C HIS A 66 5.92 6.75 1.02
N VAL A 67 6.35 7.67 0.14
CA VAL A 67 7.65 7.58 -0.55
C VAL A 67 8.82 7.75 0.42
N GLY A 68 8.80 8.79 1.25
CA GLY A 68 9.92 9.12 2.13
C GLY A 68 10.25 8.05 3.17
N THR A 69 9.25 7.31 3.63
CA THR A 69 9.41 6.27 4.65
C THR A 69 9.28 4.84 4.11
N ALA A 70 8.90 4.68 2.83
CA ALA A 70 8.50 3.41 2.21
C ALA A 70 7.41 2.66 3.03
N GLN A 71 6.63 3.42 3.80
CA GLN A 71 5.66 2.86 4.71
C GLN A 71 4.37 2.53 3.98
N PHE A 72 3.83 1.33 4.26
CA PHE A 72 2.48 0.95 3.88
C PHE A 72 1.47 1.77 4.69
N LEU A 73 0.53 2.40 4.01
CA LEU A 73 -0.51 3.21 4.63
C LEU A 73 -1.85 2.50 4.60
N LYS A 74 -2.30 2.07 3.43
CA LYS A 74 -3.63 1.52 3.24
C LYS A 74 -3.66 0.48 2.11
N GLU A 75 -4.54 -0.50 2.24
CA GLU A 75 -4.89 -1.43 1.16
C GLU A 75 -6.40 -1.41 0.97
N GLU A 76 -6.82 -1.21 -0.27
CA GLU A 76 -8.20 -1.32 -0.69
C GLU A 76 -8.35 -2.39 -1.77
N LYS A 77 -9.51 -3.05 -1.78
CA LYS A 77 -9.81 -4.15 -2.72
C LYS A 77 -11.20 -4.00 -3.29
N SER A 78 -11.30 -4.09 -4.60
CA SER A 78 -12.56 -4.24 -5.31
C SER A 78 -12.66 -5.64 -5.89
N LEU A 79 -13.74 -6.33 -5.59
CA LEU A 79 -14.06 -7.65 -6.13
C LEU A 79 -15.35 -7.56 -6.94
N GLN A 80 -15.23 -7.77 -8.25
CA GLN A 80 -16.37 -7.82 -9.16
C GLN A 80 -16.55 -9.24 -9.71
N ARG A 81 -17.82 -9.62 -9.90
CA ARG A 81 -18.19 -10.88 -10.54
C ARG A 81 -19.24 -10.60 -11.60
N LYS A 82 -19.00 -11.02 -12.82
CA LYS A 82 -19.92 -10.86 -13.92
C LYS A 82 -20.18 -12.19 -14.61
N LYS A 83 -21.45 -12.54 -14.77
CA LYS A 83 -21.86 -13.70 -15.58
C LYS A 83 -21.91 -13.28 -17.02
N TYR A 84 -21.49 -14.14 -17.91
CA TYR A 84 -21.52 -13.92 -19.35
C TYR A 84 -21.74 -15.23 -20.14
N LYS A 85 -22.19 -15.10 -21.38
CA LYS A 85 -22.37 -16.22 -22.30
C LYS A 85 -21.15 -16.35 -23.20
N ASN A 86 -20.92 -17.54 -23.74
CA ASN A 86 -19.74 -17.85 -24.59
C ASN A 86 -19.59 -16.96 -25.84
N ASN A 87 -20.67 -16.31 -26.30
CA ASN A 87 -20.68 -15.42 -27.47
C ASN A 87 -20.49 -13.93 -27.11
N GLU A 88 -20.33 -13.58 -25.86
CA GLU A 88 -20.12 -12.19 -25.44
C GLU A 88 -18.65 -11.79 -25.52
N ASP A 89 -18.38 -10.50 -25.82
CA ASP A 89 -17.03 -9.94 -25.88
C ASP A 89 -16.44 -9.80 -24.47
N THR A 90 -15.60 -10.75 -24.12
CA THR A 90 -14.93 -10.83 -22.81
C THR A 90 -14.03 -9.63 -22.56
N PHE A 91 -13.38 -9.08 -23.61
CA PHE A 91 -12.50 -7.93 -23.46
C PHE A 91 -13.26 -6.66 -23.09
N ASN A 92 -14.36 -6.39 -23.79
CA ASN A 92 -15.21 -5.24 -23.50
C ASN A 92 -15.80 -5.35 -22.08
N MET A 93 -16.23 -6.53 -21.71
CA MET A 93 -16.72 -6.80 -20.35
C MET A 93 -15.67 -6.60 -19.28
N LEU A 94 -14.46 -7.11 -19.49
CA LEU A 94 -13.33 -6.90 -18.58
C LEU A 94 -13.02 -5.40 -18.42
N SER A 95 -13.01 -4.66 -19.52
CA SER A 95 -12.76 -3.20 -19.51
C SER A 95 -13.81 -2.46 -18.70
N GLN A 96 -15.09 -2.80 -18.83
CA GLN A 96 -16.17 -2.21 -18.03
C GLN A 96 -16.01 -2.51 -16.53
N VAL A 97 -15.72 -3.77 -16.19
CA VAL A 97 -15.53 -4.20 -14.80
C VAL A 97 -14.32 -3.53 -14.18
N LEU A 98 -13.22 -3.41 -14.92
CA LEU A 98 -12.02 -2.69 -14.48
C LEU A 98 -12.29 -1.20 -14.26
N GLY A 99 -13.03 -0.56 -15.15
CA GLY A 99 -13.42 0.85 -15.01
C GLY A 99 -14.19 1.12 -13.73
N VAL A 100 -15.18 0.27 -13.41
CA VAL A 100 -15.95 0.36 -12.16
C VAL A 100 -15.04 0.14 -10.94
N SER A 101 -14.22 -0.92 -10.98
CA SER A 101 -13.29 -1.24 -9.88
C SER A 101 -12.27 -0.14 -9.65
N ALA A 102 -11.69 0.41 -10.71
CA ALA A 102 -10.71 1.49 -10.62
C ALA A 102 -11.31 2.76 -10.03
N LYS A 103 -12.53 3.13 -10.45
CA LYS A 103 -13.23 4.29 -9.90
C LYS A 103 -13.51 4.13 -8.41
N GLN A 104 -14.02 2.98 -8.00
CA GLN A 104 -14.27 2.69 -6.58
C GLN A 104 -12.97 2.78 -5.77
N LEU A 105 -11.93 2.06 -6.18
CA LEU A 105 -10.64 2.08 -5.49
C LEU A 105 -10.00 3.47 -5.41
N SER A 106 -10.14 4.28 -6.47
CA SER A 106 -9.62 5.65 -6.48
C SER A 106 -10.30 6.51 -5.42
N ASN A 107 -11.62 6.39 -5.26
CA ASN A 107 -12.37 7.11 -4.23
C ASN A 107 -11.97 6.63 -2.83
N ASP A 108 -11.95 5.31 -2.59
CA ASP A 108 -11.63 4.73 -1.29
C ASP A 108 -10.19 5.07 -0.86
N LEU A 109 -9.24 5.10 -1.80
CA LEU A 109 -7.85 5.53 -1.55
C LEU A 109 -7.76 7.03 -1.27
N ALA A 110 -8.50 7.86 -2.01
CA ALA A 110 -8.51 9.31 -1.80
C ALA A 110 -9.07 9.66 -0.42
N GLU A 111 -10.18 9.06 -0.01
CA GLU A 111 -10.75 9.22 1.33
C GLU A 111 -9.74 8.79 2.42
N GLY A 112 -9.07 7.65 2.22
CA GLY A 112 -8.03 7.18 3.13
C GLY A 112 -6.83 8.10 3.23
N LEU A 113 -6.40 8.70 2.11
CA LEU A 113 -5.32 9.67 2.09
C LEU A 113 -5.72 10.98 2.78
N ILE A 114 -6.92 11.46 2.54
CA ILE A 114 -7.45 12.66 3.22
C ILE A 114 -7.49 12.45 4.73
N ALA A 115 -7.99 11.30 5.19
CA ALA A 115 -8.01 10.97 6.61
C ALA A 115 -6.60 10.93 7.24
N GLU A 116 -5.62 10.37 6.52
CA GLU A 116 -4.21 10.35 6.97
C GLU A 116 -3.63 11.77 7.05
N LEU A 117 -3.90 12.61 6.04
CA LEU A 117 -3.46 14.01 6.04
C LEU A 117 -4.11 14.82 7.14
N GLN A 118 -5.39 14.61 7.42
CA GLN A 118 -6.08 15.25 8.54
C GLN A 118 -5.46 14.84 9.88
N ALA A 119 -5.15 13.55 10.07
CA ALA A 119 -4.45 13.09 11.27
C ALA A 119 -3.06 13.74 11.42
N TYR A 120 -2.34 13.97 10.31
CA TYR A 120 -1.05 14.70 10.37
C TYR A 120 -1.22 16.18 10.76
N VAL A 121 -2.31 16.83 10.37
CA VAL A 121 -2.59 18.20 10.75
C VAL A 121 -2.99 18.29 12.24
N GLU A 122 -3.77 17.33 12.73
CA GLU A 122 -4.27 17.32 14.12
C GLU A 122 -3.24 16.79 15.12
N GLU A 123 -2.46 15.79 14.76
CA GLU A 123 -1.56 15.05 15.67
C GLU A 123 -0.07 15.29 15.38
N GLY A 124 0.24 16.07 14.34
CA GLY A 124 1.59 16.23 13.84
C GLY A 124 2.06 15.07 12.96
N MET A 125 3.13 15.32 12.22
CA MET A 125 3.73 14.30 11.35
C MET A 125 4.47 13.26 12.20
N PRO A 126 4.11 11.97 12.14
CA PRO A 126 4.74 10.97 12.99
C PRO A 126 6.19 10.72 12.60
N LEU A 127 7.05 10.52 13.57
CA LEU A 127 8.37 9.97 13.38
C LEU A 127 8.26 8.44 13.21
N LEU A 128 8.79 7.90 12.12
CA LEU A 128 8.86 6.47 11.91
C LEU A 128 10.18 5.91 12.42
N LEU A 129 10.13 5.11 13.48
CA LEU A 129 11.27 4.39 14.02
C LEU A 129 11.30 2.96 13.49
N ARG A 130 12.43 2.56 12.92
CA ARG A 130 12.73 1.19 12.53
C ARG A 130 13.72 0.57 13.50
N LEU A 131 13.29 -0.41 14.26
CA LEU A 131 14.14 -1.22 15.13
C LEU A 131 14.52 -2.51 14.42
N GLN A 132 15.78 -2.66 14.07
CA GLN A 132 16.31 -3.86 13.42
C GLN A 132 17.12 -4.68 14.41
N GLY A 133 16.90 -6.00 14.42
CA GLY A 133 17.55 -6.90 15.36
C GLY A 133 16.96 -6.79 16.79
N GLY A 134 17.73 -7.28 17.76
CA GLY A 134 17.32 -7.34 19.16
C GLY A 134 16.25 -8.40 19.48
N THR A 135 16.18 -8.76 20.76
CA THR A 135 15.19 -9.71 21.28
C THR A 135 13.82 -9.04 21.43
N SER A 136 12.74 -9.83 21.48
CA SER A 136 11.38 -9.31 21.74
C SER A 136 11.30 -8.54 23.06
N ARG A 137 12.10 -8.96 24.08
CA ARG A 137 12.19 -8.27 25.37
C ARG A 137 12.82 -6.88 25.23
N GLN A 138 13.90 -6.75 24.44
CA GLN A 138 14.55 -5.46 24.18
C GLN A 138 13.61 -4.51 23.40
N LYS A 139 12.93 -5.01 22.37
CA LYS A 139 11.93 -4.24 21.60
C LYS A 139 10.80 -3.75 22.51
N SER A 140 10.28 -4.62 23.38
CA SER A 140 9.24 -4.25 24.34
C SER A 140 9.71 -3.21 25.37
N ARG A 141 10.95 -3.33 25.85
CA ARG A 141 11.55 -2.35 26.78
C ARG A 141 11.73 -0.98 26.10
N PHE A 142 12.22 -0.96 24.87
CA PHE A 142 12.37 0.27 24.10
C PHE A 142 11.02 0.96 23.88
N ARG A 143 9.99 0.20 23.51
CA ARG A 143 8.63 0.73 23.36
C ARG A 143 8.08 1.34 24.66
N LYS A 144 8.34 0.68 25.80
CA LYS A 144 7.93 1.23 27.12
C LYS A 144 8.67 2.52 27.42
N MET A 145 9.96 2.60 27.09
CA MET A 145 10.74 3.82 27.23
C MET A 145 10.18 4.96 26.38
N LEU A 146 9.88 4.71 25.11
CA LEU A 146 9.24 5.71 24.26
C LEU A 146 7.91 6.22 24.85
N LYS A 147 7.08 5.32 25.39
CA LYS A 147 5.82 5.69 26.04
C LYS A 147 5.96 6.55 27.29
N SER A 148 7.13 6.51 27.94
CA SER A 148 7.40 7.30 29.13
C SER A 148 8.00 8.68 28.84
N LEU A 149 8.22 9.02 27.57
CA LEU A 149 8.63 10.36 27.16
C LEU A 149 7.43 11.28 27.11
N ASP A 150 7.49 12.42 27.80
CA ASP A 150 6.39 13.38 27.89
C ASP A 150 6.00 13.97 26.53
N GLN A 151 6.97 14.03 25.59
CA GLN A 151 6.75 14.51 24.22
C GLN A 151 6.00 13.51 23.32
N VAL A 152 5.83 12.26 23.76
CA VAL A 152 5.18 11.22 22.96
C VAL A 152 3.72 11.11 23.33
N THR A 153 2.85 11.53 22.43
CA THR A 153 1.39 11.48 22.61
C THR A 153 0.80 10.14 22.27
N ARG A 154 1.32 9.49 21.21
CA ARG A 154 0.83 8.19 20.73
C ARG A 154 1.91 7.33 20.10
N LEU A 155 1.82 6.01 20.28
CA LEU A 155 2.65 5.02 19.60
C LEU A 155 1.80 3.99 18.87
N GLU A 156 2.13 3.74 17.61
CA GLU A 156 1.48 2.70 16.80
C GLU A 156 2.51 1.72 16.24
N ASP A 157 2.26 0.42 16.42
CA ASP A 157 3.03 -0.63 15.76
C ASP A 157 2.49 -0.81 14.34
N THR A 158 3.20 -0.34 13.32
CA THR A 158 2.74 -0.39 11.94
C THR A 158 3.14 -1.68 11.22
N ARG A 159 4.22 -2.30 11.64
CA ARG A 159 4.69 -3.57 11.10
C ARG A 159 5.52 -4.31 12.14
N ARG A 160 5.26 -5.61 12.29
CA ARG A 160 6.01 -6.48 13.18
C ARG A 160 6.38 -7.76 12.47
N ASN A 161 7.68 -8.07 12.43
CA ASN A 161 8.18 -9.40 12.13
C ASN A 161 9.24 -9.79 13.17
N GLN A 162 9.79 -11.02 13.08
CA GLN A 162 10.76 -11.48 14.09
C GLN A 162 12.04 -10.63 14.15
N GLN A 163 12.43 -10.00 13.05
CA GLN A 163 13.68 -9.23 12.93
C GLN A 163 13.48 -7.73 13.09
N GLU A 164 12.29 -7.20 12.74
CA GLU A 164 12.04 -5.77 12.67
C GLU A 164 10.75 -5.37 13.40
N LEU A 165 10.77 -4.20 14.00
CA LEU A 165 9.63 -3.52 14.56
C LEU A 165 9.60 -2.10 14.02
N PHE A 166 8.50 -1.70 13.40
CA PHE A 166 8.26 -0.32 12.99
C PHE A 166 7.26 0.32 13.94
N ILE A 167 7.62 1.46 14.48
CA ILE A 167 6.80 2.23 15.42
C ILE A 167 6.59 3.61 14.82
N ARG A 168 5.34 4.04 14.71
CA ARG A 168 4.99 5.44 14.53
C ARG A 168 4.98 6.11 15.89
N VAL A 169 5.69 7.21 16.01
CA VAL A 169 5.76 8.03 17.21
C VAL A 169 5.14 9.38 16.88
N TYR A 170 4.07 9.70 17.53
CA TYR A 170 3.41 11.01 17.45
C TYR A 170 3.84 11.85 18.65
N GLY A 171 4.10 13.11 18.43
CA GLY A 171 4.54 14.03 19.48
C GLY A 171 3.97 15.42 19.29
N GLU A 172 3.94 16.18 20.36
CA GLU A 172 3.53 17.58 20.31
C GLU A 172 4.54 18.41 19.51
N ASP A 173 4.02 19.19 18.55
CA ASP A 173 4.66 20.33 17.87
C ASP A 173 6.10 20.17 17.37
N GLY A 174 6.38 19.11 16.65
CA GLY A 174 7.65 19.02 15.91
C GLY A 174 8.92 18.89 16.78
N ASN A 175 8.80 18.83 18.09
CA ASN A 175 9.92 18.70 19.04
C ASN A 175 10.56 17.31 19.08
N LEU A 176 10.11 16.38 18.26
CA LEU A 176 10.76 15.05 18.08
C LEU A 176 12.01 15.10 17.18
N LYS A 177 12.43 16.30 16.74
CA LYS A 177 13.56 16.47 15.80
C LYS A 177 14.89 16.86 16.45
N GLU A 178 14.93 17.08 17.75
CA GLU A 178 16.18 17.40 18.47
C GLU A 178 16.84 16.19 19.14
#